data_0fb836c1ed7b2bd6ccd9f169bc41934f
#
_entry.id   0fb836c1ed7b2bd6ccd9f169bc41934f
#
_cell.length_a   1.000
_cell.length_b   1.000
_cell.length_c   1.000
_cell.angle_alpha   90.00
_cell.angle_beta   90.00
_cell.angle_gamma   90.00
#
_symmetry.space_group_name_H-M   'P 1'
#
loop_
_entity.id
_entity.type
_entity.pdbx_description
1 polymer ?
#
loop_
_entity_poly.entity_id
_entity_poly.type
_entity_poly.pdbx_seq_one_letter_code
_entity_poly.pdbx_strand_id
1 'polypeptide(L)'
;NETEIARENIDNVFGSQNTLAVVVPAGDYETEERLLKRLSAFPQVDTALGLANVEVKDGYVLTDALTPRQFSELTDMDMEICRLFYKAYAADREEYVRIINNIDVFKVPIIDMFQFLYQYVGDGYLDQGYITLDDDTRSDLDDLNKQINDAKEQLQSEKYSRMLLNLALPEEGQETFAFLDTLHEVI
;
A
#
# COMPACT_ATOMS: atom_id res chain seq x y z
N ASN A 1 8.03 -12.79 -14.16
CA ASN A 1 8.49 -12.03 -13.01
C ASN A 1 7.28 -11.37 -12.35
N GLU A 2 7.01 -11.63 -11.06
CA GLU A 2 5.79 -11.13 -10.38
C GLU A 2 5.65 -9.60 -10.46
N THR A 3 6.75 -8.88 -10.51
CA THR A 3 6.77 -7.42 -10.64
C THR A 3 6.35 -6.95 -12.04
N GLU A 4 6.72 -7.69 -13.07
CA GLU A 4 6.25 -7.45 -14.44
C GLU A 4 4.77 -7.75 -14.56
N ILE A 5 4.29 -8.81 -13.91
CA ILE A 5 2.89 -9.20 -13.91
C ILE A 5 2.02 -8.13 -13.23
N ALA A 6 2.47 -7.56 -12.11
CA ALA A 6 1.74 -6.48 -11.43
C ALA A 6 1.66 -5.22 -12.32
N ARG A 7 2.74 -4.85 -12.98
CA ARG A 7 2.80 -3.71 -13.89
C ARG A 7 1.97 -3.93 -15.16
N GLU A 8 2.08 -5.12 -15.78
CA GLU A 8 1.21 -5.51 -16.91
C GLU A 8 -0.26 -5.53 -16.53
N ASN A 9 -0.61 -5.97 -15.32
CA ASN A 9 -1.99 -5.97 -14.85
C ASN A 9 -2.54 -4.55 -14.70
N ILE A 10 -1.74 -3.60 -14.19
CA ILE A 10 -2.14 -2.21 -14.10
C ILE A 10 -2.30 -1.60 -15.50
N ASP A 11 -1.34 -1.80 -16.39
CA ASP A 11 -1.36 -1.28 -17.75
C ASP A 11 -2.47 -1.91 -18.61
N ASN A 12 -2.72 -3.22 -18.45
CA ASN A 12 -3.76 -3.94 -19.18
C ASN A 12 -5.19 -3.61 -18.69
N VAL A 13 -5.36 -3.37 -17.39
CA VAL A 13 -6.67 -3.02 -16.81
C VAL A 13 -7.06 -1.59 -17.18
N PHE A 14 -6.10 -0.67 -17.28
CA PHE A 14 -6.35 0.77 -17.47
C PHE A 14 -5.89 1.32 -18.84
N GLY A 15 -5.34 0.49 -19.72
CA GLY A 15 -4.62 0.94 -20.94
C GLY A 15 -5.46 1.42 -22.12
N SER A 16 -6.77 1.24 -22.18
CA SER A 16 -7.56 1.55 -23.39
C SER A 16 -9.01 1.99 -23.16
N GLN A 17 -9.42 2.24 -21.92
CA GLN A 17 -10.81 2.54 -21.58
C GLN A 17 -10.93 3.88 -20.87
N ASN A 18 -12.17 4.35 -20.70
CA ASN A 18 -12.47 5.58 -19.99
C ASN A 18 -12.03 5.48 -18.53
N THR A 19 -10.92 6.11 -18.21
CA THR A 19 -10.31 6.07 -16.87
C THR A 19 -10.49 7.41 -16.18
N LEU A 20 -11.00 7.38 -14.95
CA LEU A 20 -11.15 8.52 -14.08
C LEU A 20 -10.22 8.39 -12.88
N ALA A 21 -9.50 9.45 -12.54
CA ALA A 21 -8.71 9.53 -11.31
C ALA A 21 -9.48 10.30 -10.23
N VAL A 22 -9.68 9.67 -9.08
CA VAL A 22 -10.20 10.30 -7.87
C VAL A 22 -9.04 10.59 -6.94
N VAL A 23 -8.88 11.84 -6.53
CA VAL A 23 -7.78 12.31 -5.69
C VAL A 23 -8.30 12.68 -4.30
N VAL A 24 -7.69 12.11 -3.28
CA VAL A 24 -8.04 12.34 -1.86
C VAL A 24 -6.79 12.64 -1.05
N PRO A 25 -6.90 13.31 0.12
CA PRO A 25 -5.75 13.49 0.99
C PRO A 25 -5.10 12.15 1.38
N ALA A 26 -3.77 12.09 1.35
CA ALA A 26 -3.01 10.91 1.76
C ALA A 26 -2.94 10.77 3.27
N GLY A 27 -2.77 9.53 3.76
CA GLY A 27 -2.44 9.22 5.14
C GLY A 27 -3.53 8.56 5.97
N ASP A 28 -4.77 8.59 5.53
CA ASP A 28 -5.88 7.89 6.20
C ASP A 28 -6.31 6.67 5.37
N TYR A 29 -5.66 5.55 5.60
CA TYR A 29 -5.89 4.32 4.83
C TYR A 29 -7.28 3.70 5.08
N GLU A 30 -7.84 3.85 6.26
CA GLU A 30 -9.20 3.36 6.54
C GLU A 30 -10.25 4.13 5.74
N THR A 31 -10.11 5.45 5.66
CA THR A 31 -10.98 6.28 4.84
C THR A 31 -10.82 5.97 3.36
N GLU A 32 -9.58 5.79 2.89
CA GLU A 32 -9.30 5.39 1.52
C GLU A 32 -9.92 4.03 1.18
N GLU A 33 -9.83 3.04 2.07
CA GLU A 33 -10.45 1.73 1.89
C GLU A 33 -11.97 1.82 1.78
N ARG A 34 -12.62 2.57 2.67
CA ARG A 34 -14.07 2.76 2.64
C ARG A 34 -14.54 3.45 1.37
N LEU A 35 -13.84 4.50 0.96
CA LEU A 35 -14.15 5.21 -0.27
C LEU A 35 -13.97 4.30 -1.50
N LEU A 36 -12.88 3.56 -1.56
CA LEU A 36 -12.60 2.63 -2.65
C LEU A 36 -13.68 1.55 -2.77
N LYS A 37 -14.16 1.01 -1.66
CA LYS A 37 -15.28 0.06 -1.63
C LYS A 37 -16.58 0.70 -2.16
N ARG A 38 -16.87 1.93 -1.77
CA ARG A 38 -18.05 2.67 -2.25
C ARG A 38 -17.98 2.92 -3.75
N LEU A 39 -16.82 3.36 -4.25
CA LEU A 39 -16.60 3.61 -5.67
C LEU A 39 -16.69 2.32 -6.49
N SER A 40 -16.14 1.22 -6.00
CA SER A 40 -16.21 -0.10 -6.66
C SER A 40 -17.63 -0.67 -6.74
N ALA A 41 -18.52 -0.22 -5.86
CA ALA A 41 -19.90 -0.70 -5.81
C ALA A 41 -20.81 -0.04 -6.87
N PHE A 42 -20.39 1.04 -7.50
CA PHE A 42 -21.16 1.67 -8.57
C PHE A 42 -21.22 0.78 -9.82
N PRO A 43 -22.42 0.56 -10.41
CA PRO A 43 -22.54 -0.24 -11.64
C PRO A 43 -21.75 0.33 -12.82
N GLN A 44 -21.49 1.64 -12.83
CA GLN A 44 -20.74 2.34 -13.87
C GLN A 44 -19.22 2.13 -13.77
N VAL A 45 -18.74 1.57 -12.66
CA VAL A 45 -17.32 1.28 -12.43
C VAL A 45 -17.04 -0.20 -12.69
N ASP A 46 -16.27 -0.48 -13.74
CA ASP A 46 -15.82 -1.84 -14.02
C ASP A 46 -14.77 -2.30 -13.03
N THR A 47 -13.74 -1.47 -12.85
CA THR A 47 -12.65 -1.73 -11.91
C THR A 47 -12.22 -0.45 -11.22
N ALA A 48 -11.79 -0.59 -9.99
CA ALA A 48 -11.21 0.49 -9.22
C ALA A 48 -9.88 0.02 -8.62
N LEU A 49 -8.86 0.87 -8.66
CA LEU A 49 -7.55 0.59 -8.10
C LEU A 49 -7.12 1.73 -7.17
N GLY A 50 -6.77 1.40 -5.96
CA GLY A 50 -6.17 2.29 -4.96
C GLY A 50 -5.18 1.53 -4.11
N LEU A 51 -4.42 2.22 -3.27
CA LEU A 51 -3.47 1.55 -2.36
C LEU A 51 -4.16 0.49 -1.48
N ALA A 52 -5.41 0.74 -1.10
CA ALA A 52 -6.16 -0.13 -0.20
C ALA A 52 -6.64 -1.46 -0.83
N ASN A 53 -6.44 -1.67 -2.13
CA ASN A 53 -6.74 -2.94 -2.78
C ASN A 53 -5.58 -3.49 -3.64
N VAL A 54 -4.40 -2.93 -3.51
CA VAL A 54 -3.19 -3.53 -4.12
C VAL A 54 -2.77 -4.73 -3.28
N GLU A 55 -2.94 -5.92 -3.84
CA GLU A 55 -2.51 -7.16 -3.19
C GLU A 55 -0.98 -7.29 -3.23
N VAL A 56 -0.43 -7.81 -2.16
CA VAL A 56 0.98 -8.15 -2.05
C VAL A 56 1.15 -9.66 -1.95
N LYS A 57 1.43 -10.20 -0.81
CA LYS A 57 1.66 -11.63 -0.59
C LYS A 57 0.68 -12.15 0.46
N ASP A 58 0.35 -13.44 0.41
CA ASP A 58 -0.46 -14.14 1.43
C ASP A 58 -1.87 -13.53 1.65
N GLY A 59 -2.44 -12.91 0.63
CA GLY A 59 -3.78 -12.30 0.68
C GLY A 59 -3.84 -10.94 1.38
N TYR A 60 -2.71 -10.38 1.77
CA TYR A 60 -2.64 -9.03 2.32
C TYR A 60 -2.68 -7.97 1.22
N VAL A 61 -3.21 -6.80 1.55
CA VAL A 61 -3.10 -5.58 0.74
C VAL A 61 -2.10 -4.61 1.37
N LEU A 62 -1.56 -3.69 0.57
CA LEU A 62 -0.49 -2.76 0.99
C LEU A 62 -0.80 -1.97 2.26
N THR A 63 -2.06 -1.64 2.48
CA THR A 63 -2.49 -0.82 3.63
C THR A 63 -2.89 -1.63 4.85
N ASP A 64 -2.84 -2.97 4.78
CA ASP A 64 -3.09 -3.82 5.94
C ASP A 64 -2.07 -3.57 7.03
N ALA A 65 -2.55 -3.38 8.25
CA ALA A 65 -1.70 -3.20 9.41
C ALA A 65 -1.39 -4.57 10.05
N LEU A 66 -0.10 -4.88 10.18
CA LEU A 66 0.39 -6.16 10.69
C LEU A 66 1.08 -5.99 12.04
N THR A 67 0.94 -7.02 12.89
CA THR A 67 1.77 -7.21 14.09
C THR A 67 3.20 -7.64 13.69
N PRO A 68 4.19 -7.57 14.60
CA PRO A 68 5.53 -8.09 14.33
C PRO A 68 5.53 -9.56 13.87
N ARG A 69 4.70 -10.41 14.46
CA ARG A 69 4.57 -11.82 14.06
C ARG A 69 4.05 -11.97 12.63
N GLN A 70 2.99 -11.26 12.28
CA GLN A 70 2.43 -11.29 10.93
C GLN A 70 3.43 -10.76 9.90
N PHE A 71 4.16 -9.72 10.24
CA PHE A 71 5.22 -9.18 9.39
C PHE A 71 6.39 -10.15 9.21
N SER A 72 6.78 -10.86 10.28
CA SER A 72 7.78 -11.93 10.23
C SER A 72 7.34 -13.06 9.30
N GLU A 73 6.10 -13.50 9.39
CA GLU A 73 5.53 -14.53 8.51
C GLU A 73 5.46 -14.08 7.04
N LEU A 74 5.11 -12.82 6.80
CA LEU A 74 5.05 -12.25 5.45
C LEU A 74 6.42 -12.19 4.78
N THR A 75 7.45 -11.83 5.52
CA THR A 75 8.79 -11.48 4.99
C THR A 75 9.84 -12.56 5.17
N ASP A 76 9.53 -13.62 5.92
CA ASP A 76 10.48 -14.66 6.38
C ASP A 76 11.65 -14.08 7.21
N MET A 77 11.48 -12.89 7.75
CA MET A 77 12.44 -12.30 8.69
C MET A 77 12.31 -12.92 10.08
N ASP A 78 13.44 -13.00 10.77
CA ASP A 78 13.47 -13.42 12.17
C ASP A 78 12.56 -12.52 13.04
N MET A 79 11.84 -13.16 13.97
CA MET A 79 10.86 -12.48 14.82
C MET A 79 11.49 -11.40 15.70
N GLU A 80 12.69 -11.64 16.23
CA GLU A 80 13.40 -10.68 17.08
C GLU A 80 13.86 -9.46 16.26
N ILE A 81 14.24 -9.66 15.00
CA ILE A 81 14.57 -8.58 14.07
C ILE A 81 13.33 -7.74 13.79
N CYS A 82 12.19 -8.39 13.53
CA CYS A 82 10.91 -7.68 13.33
C CYS A 82 10.52 -6.86 14.57
N ARG A 83 10.68 -7.42 15.78
CA ARG A 83 10.43 -6.67 17.02
C ARG A 83 11.32 -5.44 17.14
N LEU A 84 12.60 -5.54 16.76
CA LEU A 84 13.52 -4.39 16.76
C LEU A 84 13.05 -3.29 15.81
N PHE A 85 12.64 -3.62 14.60
CA PHE A 85 12.10 -2.65 13.64
C PHE A 85 10.81 -2.00 14.15
N TYR A 86 9.91 -2.77 14.73
CA TYR A 86 8.68 -2.24 15.30
C TYR A 86 8.93 -1.31 16.48
N LYS A 87 9.89 -1.64 17.35
CA LYS A 87 10.31 -0.76 18.45
C LYS A 87 10.94 0.53 17.94
N ALA A 88 11.78 0.43 16.92
CA ALA A 88 12.41 1.59 16.28
C ALA A 88 11.35 2.47 15.59
N TYR A 89 10.40 1.88 14.91
CA TYR A 89 9.26 2.58 14.31
C TYR A 89 8.43 3.32 15.36
N ALA A 90 8.12 2.68 16.47
CA ALA A 90 7.38 3.29 17.59
C ALA A 90 8.16 4.42 18.28
N ALA A 91 9.49 4.32 18.33
CA ALA A 91 10.34 5.31 18.98
C ALA A 91 10.26 6.70 18.35
N ASP A 92 9.99 6.77 17.04
CA ASP A 92 9.83 8.03 16.31
C ASP A 92 8.43 8.65 16.45
N ARG A 93 7.55 8.03 17.26
CA ARG A 93 6.17 8.47 17.43
C ARG A 93 5.84 8.80 18.87
N GLU A 94 4.93 9.74 19.07
CA GLU A 94 4.52 10.24 20.39
C GLU A 94 3.94 9.14 21.32
N GLU A 95 3.51 8.03 20.74
CA GLU A 95 2.91 6.91 21.48
C GLU A 95 3.91 5.84 21.96
N TYR A 96 5.21 6.05 21.76
CA TYR A 96 6.26 5.08 22.05
C TYR A 96 6.18 4.48 23.46
N VAL A 97 6.03 5.30 24.48
CA VAL A 97 6.01 4.84 25.88
C VAL A 97 4.82 3.89 26.14
N ARG A 98 3.70 4.13 25.48
CA ARG A 98 2.50 3.30 25.61
C ARG A 98 2.62 1.98 24.84
N ILE A 99 3.31 1.98 23.71
CA ILE A 99 3.42 0.86 22.79
C ILE A 99 4.54 -0.10 23.17
N ILE A 100 5.64 0.38 23.74
CA ILE A 100 6.86 -0.41 23.98
C ILE A 100 6.63 -1.65 24.87
N ASN A 101 5.67 -1.59 25.79
CA ASN A 101 5.34 -2.71 26.66
C ASN A 101 4.42 -3.76 26.01
N ASN A 102 3.83 -3.40 24.87
CA ASN A 102 2.88 -4.23 24.11
C ASN A 102 3.23 -4.30 22.62
N ILE A 103 4.52 -4.40 22.30
CA ILE A 103 4.99 -4.38 20.92
C ILE A 103 4.39 -5.50 20.07
N ASP A 104 4.09 -6.65 20.66
CA ASP A 104 3.57 -7.81 19.96
C ASP A 104 2.12 -7.66 19.46
N VAL A 105 1.40 -6.67 19.99
CA VAL A 105 0.04 -6.33 19.50
C VAL A 105 0.00 -5.03 18.72
N PHE A 106 1.13 -4.35 18.59
CA PHE A 106 1.25 -3.14 17.80
C PHE A 106 1.21 -3.45 16.32
N LYS A 107 0.29 -2.81 15.61
CA LYS A 107 0.10 -3.02 14.18
C LYS A 107 0.59 -1.80 13.39
N VAL A 108 1.33 -2.08 12.33
CA VAL A 108 1.83 -1.05 11.40
C VAL A 108 1.44 -1.45 9.98
N PRO A 109 0.90 -0.52 9.16
CA PRO A 109 0.62 -0.81 7.76
C PRO A 109 1.87 -1.30 7.02
N ILE A 110 1.70 -2.30 6.18
CA ILE A 110 2.80 -2.90 5.39
C ILE A 110 3.58 -1.82 4.65
N ILE A 111 2.87 -0.94 3.96
CA ILE A 111 3.48 0.15 3.19
C ILE A 111 4.35 1.07 4.06
N ASP A 112 3.91 1.40 5.27
CA ASP A 112 4.63 2.27 6.19
C ASP A 112 5.85 1.58 6.79
N MET A 113 5.73 0.30 7.14
CA MET A 113 6.85 -0.47 7.69
C MET A 113 7.95 -0.68 6.64
N PHE A 114 7.60 -0.98 5.39
CA PHE A 114 8.59 -1.10 4.31
C PHE A 114 9.30 0.22 4.03
N GLN A 115 8.58 1.32 4.00
CA GLN A 115 9.16 2.65 3.82
C GLN A 115 10.15 2.98 4.94
N PHE A 116 9.80 2.67 6.18
CA PHE A 116 10.66 2.85 7.34
C PHE A 116 11.90 1.94 7.28
N LEU A 117 11.71 0.67 6.99
CA LEU A 117 12.78 -0.33 6.90
C LEU A 117 13.82 0.06 5.84
N TYR A 118 13.38 0.47 4.66
CA TYR A 118 14.29 0.86 3.58
C TYR A 118 14.93 2.23 3.79
N GLN A 119 14.33 3.10 4.56
CA GLN A 119 14.99 4.31 5.03
C GLN A 119 16.16 3.97 5.95
N TYR A 120 15.99 3.01 6.87
CA TYR A 120 17.08 2.49 7.71
C TYR A 120 18.15 1.77 6.91
N VAL A 121 17.78 1.00 5.90
CA VAL A 121 18.74 0.35 4.97
C VAL A 121 19.55 1.40 4.22
N GLY A 122 18.92 2.46 3.73
CA GLY A 122 19.58 3.59 3.08
C GLY A 122 20.59 4.30 3.98
N ASP A 123 20.37 4.31 5.30
CA ASP A 123 21.30 4.84 6.30
C ASP A 123 22.42 3.87 6.68
N GLY A 124 22.51 2.70 6.02
CA GLY A 124 23.61 1.75 6.15
C GLY A 124 23.53 0.79 7.35
N TYR A 125 22.42 0.77 8.09
CA TYR A 125 22.29 -0.12 9.25
C TYR A 125 22.33 -1.60 8.90
N LEU A 126 21.78 -2.00 7.75
CA LEU A 126 21.89 -3.38 7.26
C LEU A 126 23.26 -3.71 6.71
N ASP A 127 23.95 -2.74 6.11
CA ASP A 127 25.29 -2.93 5.52
C ASP A 127 26.40 -2.93 6.57
N GLN A 128 26.14 -2.42 7.77
CA GLN A 128 27.12 -2.38 8.89
C GLN A 128 27.19 -3.69 9.69
N GLY A 129 26.41 -4.73 9.31
CA GLY A 129 26.45 -6.04 9.96
C GLY A 129 25.69 -6.13 11.30
N TYR A 130 24.93 -5.13 11.65
CA TYR A 130 24.06 -5.18 12.84
C TYR A 130 22.87 -6.12 12.67
N ILE A 131 22.42 -6.30 11.41
CA ILE A 131 21.34 -7.20 11.05
C ILE A 131 21.80 -7.99 9.83
N THR A 132 21.89 -9.31 9.96
CA THR A 132 22.25 -10.21 8.87
C THR A 132 20.98 -10.87 8.35
N LEU A 133 20.63 -10.59 7.10
CA LEU A 133 19.60 -11.30 6.36
C LEU A 133 20.27 -12.30 5.41
N ASP A 134 19.70 -13.50 5.30
CA ASP A 134 20.11 -14.43 4.25
C ASP A 134 19.73 -13.86 2.86
N ASP A 135 20.39 -14.38 1.81
CA ASP A 135 20.22 -13.87 0.45
C ASP A 135 18.80 -14.03 -0.08
N ASP A 136 18.12 -15.12 0.28
CA ASP A 136 16.74 -15.37 -0.15
C ASP A 136 15.76 -14.38 0.51
N THR A 137 15.88 -14.17 1.81
CA THR A 137 15.07 -13.18 2.54
C THR A 137 15.31 -11.78 2.01
N ARG A 138 16.56 -11.41 1.75
CA ARG A 138 16.88 -10.10 1.18
C ARG A 138 16.30 -9.92 -0.22
N SER A 139 16.37 -10.94 -1.06
CA SER A 139 15.79 -10.92 -2.40
C SER A 139 14.27 -10.76 -2.36
N ASP A 140 13.59 -11.49 -1.48
CA ASP A 140 12.14 -11.40 -1.29
C ASP A 140 11.70 -10.03 -0.79
N LEU A 141 12.47 -9.44 0.14
CA LEU A 141 12.22 -8.08 0.62
C LEU A 141 12.42 -7.03 -0.48
N ASP A 142 13.46 -7.16 -1.30
CA ASP A 142 13.74 -6.25 -2.40
C ASP A 142 12.62 -6.31 -3.46
N ASP A 143 12.14 -7.49 -3.79
CA ASP A 143 11.02 -7.69 -4.73
C ASP A 143 9.73 -7.05 -4.20
N LEU A 144 9.42 -7.27 -2.93
CA LEU A 144 8.24 -6.68 -2.29
C LEU A 144 8.35 -5.15 -2.22
N ASN A 145 9.53 -4.63 -1.86
CA ASN A 145 9.79 -3.19 -1.83
C ASN A 145 9.61 -2.55 -3.21
N LYS A 146 10.05 -3.23 -4.26
CA LYS A 146 9.87 -2.76 -5.64
C LYS A 146 8.39 -2.68 -6.02
N GLN A 147 7.58 -3.69 -5.67
CA GLN A 147 6.13 -3.66 -5.87
C GLN A 147 5.47 -2.50 -5.14
N ILE A 148 5.86 -2.26 -3.90
CA ILE A 148 5.35 -1.17 -3.07
C ILE A 148 5.71 0.19 -3.69
N ASN A 149 6.94 0.38 -4.12
CA ASN A 149 7.39 1.63 -4.73
C ASN A 149 6.68 1.89 -6.06
N ASP A 150 6.49 0.87 -6.89
CA ASP A 150 5.76 0.98 -8.15
C ASP A 150 4.28 1.39 -7.90
N ALA A 151 3.65 0.80 -6.92
CA ALA A 151 2.28 1.16 -6.52
C ALA A 151 2.21 2.59 -5.96
N LYS A 152 3.15 2.99 -5.13
CA LYS A 152 3.22 4.36 -4.58
C LYS A 152 3.42 5.40 -5.67
N GLU A 153 4.31 5.14 -6.61
CA GLU A 153 4.58 6.05 -7.74
C GLU A 153 3.31 6.33 -8.55
N GLN A 154 2.47 5.32 -8.73
CA GLN A 154 1.23 5.44 -9.50
C GLN A 154 0.04 5.99 -8.69
N LEU A 155 -0.04 5.67 -7.41
CA LEU A 155 -1.26 5.85 -6.60
C LEU A 155 -1.10 6.82 -5.45
N GLN A 156 0.10 7.32 -5.17
CA GLN A 156 0.34 8.23 -4.05
C GLN A 156 1.36 9.31 -4.40
N SER A 157 1.09 10.52 -3.94
CA SER A 157 2.07 11.60 -3.83
C SER A 157 2.28 11.95 -2.35
N GLU A 158 3.12 12.93 -2.06
CA GLU A 158 3.38 13.37 -0.68
C GLU A 158 2.11 13.78 0.07
N LYS A 159 1.16 14.42 -0.63
CA LYS A 159 -0.05 15.00 -0.03
C LYS A 159 -1.34 14.28 -0.41
N TYR A 160 -1.34 13.54 -1.50
CA TYR A 160 -2.56 12.97 -2.07
C TYR A 160 -2.41 11.50 -2.42
N SER A 161 -3.49 10.75 -2.24
CA SER A 161 -3.67 9.43 -2.81
C SER A 161 -4.60 9.51 -4.02
N ARG A 162 -4.36 8.65 -5.00
CA ARG A 162 -5.13 8.58 -6.23
C ARG A 162 -5.78 7.21 -6.37
N MET A 163 -7.07 7.22 -6.67
CA MET A 163 -7.82 6.02 -7.02
C MET A 163 -8.14 6.08 -8.51
N LEU A 164 -7.83 5.02 -9.24
CA LEU A 164 -8.07 4.91 -10.67
C LEU A 164 -9.33 4.10 -10.89
N LEU A 165 -10.33 4.70 -11.54
CA LEU A 165 -11.59 4.04 -11.88
C LEU A 165 -11.62 3.79 -13.38
N ASN A 166 -11.89 2.55 -13.77
CA ASN A 166 -12.19 2.19 -15.13
C ASN A 166 -13.71 2.15 -15.29
N LEU A 167 -14.22 3.06 -16.12
CA LEU A 167 -15.66 3.25 -16.28
C LEU A 167 -16.21 2.39 -17.43
N ALA A 168 -17.35 1.76 -17.20
CA ALA A 168 -18.15 1.07 -18.23
C ALA A 168 -18.95 2.03 -19.12
N LEU A 169 -18.66 3.34 -19.03
CA LEU A 169 -19.33 4.41 -19.75
C LEU A 169 -18.44 4.95 -20.87
N PRO A 170 -19.02 5.51 -21.97
CA PRO A 170 -18.23 6.16 -22.99
C PRO A 170 -17.53 7.41 -22.44
N GLU A 171 -16.44 7.82 -23.08
CA GLU A 171 -15.65 9.01 -22.65
C GLU A 171 -16.49 10.29 -22.60
N GLU A 172 -17.47 10.42 -23.49
CA GLU A 172 -18.38 11.55 -23.55
C GLU A 172 -19.84 11.08 -23.61
N GLY A 173 -20.73 11.82 -22.95
CA GLY A 173 -22.15 11.57 -22.97
C GLY A 173 -22.86 12.03 -21.71
N GLN A 174 -24.19 12.09 -21.74
CA GLN A 174 -25.01 12.54 -20.63
C GLN A 174 -24.91 11.60 -19.43
N GLU A 175 -24.82 10.29 -19.66
CA GLU A 175 -24.68 9.29 -18.60
C GLU A 175 -23.37 9.45 -17.85
N THR A 176 -22.27 9.74 -18.56
CA THR A 176 -20.96 9.97 -17.98
C THR A 176 -20.94 11.24 -17.14
N PHE A 177 -21.51 12.33 -17.65
CA PHE A 177 -21.60 13.61 -16.91
C PHE A 177 -22.50 13.49 -15.68
N ALA A 178 -23.64 12.77 -15.78
CA ALA A 178 -24.51 12.52 -14.63
C ALA A 178 -23.80 11.67 -13.56
N PHE A 179 -22.99 10.70 -13.96
CA PHE A 179 -22.20 9.88 -13.05
C PHE A 179 -21.12 10.70 -12.34
N LEU A 180 -20.41 11.59 -13.05
CA LEU A 180 -19.43 12.50 -12.45
C LEU A 180 -20.06 13.42 -11.40
N ASP A 181 -21.26 13.93 -11.65
CA ASP A 181 -22.00 14.73 -10.66
C ASP A 181 -22.32 13.89 -9.40
N THR A 182 -22.72 12.64 -9.58
CA THR A 182 -22.96 11.71 -8.46
C THR A 182 -21.70 11.45 -7.66
N LEU A 183 -20.55 11.29 -8.32
CA LEU A 183 -19.26 11.11 -7.62
C LEU A 183 -18.88 12.31 -6.77
N HIS A 184 -19.13 13.53 -7.25
CA HIS A 184 -18.85 14.74 -6.49
C HIS A 184 -19.67 14.85 -5.19
N GLU A 185 -20.82 14.20 -5.12
CA GLU A 185 -21.62 14.14 -3.88
C GLU A 185 -21.09 13.10 -2.88
N VAL A 186 -20.32 12.11 -3.34
CA VAL A 186 -19.82 10.99 -2.54
C VAL A 186 -18.42 11.25 -1.97
N ILE A 187 -17.63 12.04 -2.68
CA ILE A 187 -16.26 12.39 -2.36
C ILE A 187 -16.21 13.69 -1.56
#